data_441b11745f02e91fb1eb5e783c3c9d46
#
_entry.id   441b11745f02e91fb1eb5e783c3c9d46
#
_cell.length_a   1.000
_cell.length_b   1.000
_cell.length_c   1.000
_cell.angle_alpha   90.00
_cell.angle_beta   90.00
_cell.angle_gamma   90.00
#
_symmetry.space_group_name_H-M   'P 1'
#
loop_
_entity.id
_entity.type
_entity.pdbx_description
1 polymer ?
#
loop_
_entity_poly.entity_id
_entity_poly.type
_entity_poly.pdbx_seq_one_letter_code
_entity_poly.pdbx_strand_id
1 'polypeptide(L)'
;MRFSIATAWIDPAELPAIAREADRLGYHALSISDHVVNLETLKTPYPYTADGERRWNAFDPWVDPMVAIGALGAITERLRFFTNVYVLPMRDPFTVAKTVATASIFTGGRVSLGVGMGWCEDEFDLIGQPFRRRGARADEMLDLLATLWQGGWVEHHGEFYDVPRLEMTPPPPAPVPILVGGMSDAALRRAARHDGWISDLISTAEAATHAARLDALRADAGRTGDFDVIV
;
A
#
# COMPACT_ATOMS: atom_id res chain seq x y z
N MET A 1 0.20 21.86 1.29
CA MET A 1 0.52 20.88 0.23
C MET A 1 1.82 20.19 0.61
N ARG A 2 1.92 18.87 0.44
CA ARG A 2 3.12 18.08 0.71
C ARG A 2 3.53 17.41 -0.60
N PHE A 3 4.83 17.34 -0.86
CA PHE A 3 5.37 16.72 -2.09
C PHE A 3 6.02 15.39 -1.76
N SER A 4 5.72 14.38 -2.55
CA SER A 4 6.32 13.05 -2.47
C SER A 4 6.94 12.67 -3.81
N ILE A 5 7.90 11.76 -3.79
CA ILE A 5 8.58 11.23 -4.97
C ILE A 5 8.09 9.81 -5.22
N ALA A 6 7.57 9.54 -6.42
CA ALA A 6 7.29 8.19 -6.88
C ALA A 6 8.56 7.59 -7.52
N THR A 7 8.88 6.35 -7.15
CA THR A 7 10.12 5.68 -7.58
C THR A 7 9.88 4.40 -8.38
N ALA A 8 8.70 4.29 -9.03
CA ALA A 8 8.47 3.18 -9.95
C ALA A 8 9.55 3.18 -11.06
N TRP A 9 10.09 1.99 -11.37
CA TRP A 9 11.02 1.72 -12.46
C TRP A 9 12.39 2.42 -12.38
N ILE A 10 12.71 3.04 -11.25
CA ILE A 10 14.04 3.62 -11.01
C ILE A 10 15.04 2.49 -10.73
N ASP A 11 16.27 2.61 -11.25
CA ASP A 11 17.36 1.68 -10.94
C ASP A 11 17.50 1.57 -9.41
N PRO A 12 17.38 0.37 -8.83
CA PRO A 12 17.54 0.17 -7.40
C PRO A 12 18.84 0.74 -6.81
N ALA A 13 19.91 0.81 -7.60
CA ALA A 13 21.18 1.38 -7.17
C ALA A 13 21.10 2.90 -6.89
N GLU A 14 20.15 3.61 -7.50
CA GLU A 14 19.96 5.06 -7.31
C GLU A 14 19.07 5.39 -6.11
N LEU A 15 18.23 4.46 -5.65
CA LEU A 15 17.28 4.70 -4.57
C LEU A 15 17.91 5.27 -3.28
N PRO A 16 19.08 4.79 -2.82
CA PRO A 16 19.74 5.36 -1.63
C PRO A 16 20.12 6.83 -1.79
N ALA A 17 20.61 7.22 -2.97
CA ALA A 17 20.98 8.60 -3.26
C ALA A 17 19.74 9.51 -3.32
N ILE A 18 18.69 9.05 -4.00
CA ILE A 18 17.40 9.76 -4.09
C ILE A 18 16.80 9.96 -2.70
N ALA A 19 16.79 8.91 -1.86
CA ALA A 19 16.22 8.99 -0.53
C ALA A 19 16.95 10.01 0.36
N ARG A 20 18.29 9.99 0.38
CA ARG A 20 19.10 10.96 1.14
C ARG A 20 18.84 12.39 0.66
N GLU A 21 18.80 12.60 -0.65
CA GLU A 21 18.59 13.92 -1.22
C GLU A 21 17.16 14.41 -0.97
N ALA A 22 16.15 13.55 -1.09
CA ALA A 22 14.77 13.86 -0.74
C ALA A 22 14.62 14.25 0.74
N ASP A 23 15.28 13.51 1.64
CA ASP A 23 15.31 13.83 3.07
C ASP A 23 15.98 15.19 3.34
N ARG A 24 17.12 15.43 2.69
CA ARG A 24 17.87 16.69 2.80
C ARG A 24 17.05 17.89 2.33
N LEU A 25 16.34 17.75 1.21
CA LEU A 25 15.51 18.80 0.59
C LEU A 25 14.15 18.99 1.27
N GLY A 26 13.78 18.11 2.20
CA GLY A 26 12.51 18.22 2.93
C GLY A 26 11.29 17.73 2.19
N TYR A 27 11.43 16.82 1.23
CA TYR A 27 10.28 16.10 0.68
C TYR A 27 9.53 15.37 1.77
N HIS A 28 8.20 15.27 1.62
CA HIS A 28 7.37 14.64 2.63
C HIS A 28 7.55 13.13 2.67
N ALA A 29 7.53 12.50 1.51
CA ALA A 29 7.62 11.04 1.41
C ALA A 29 8.23 10.56 0.09
N LEU A 30 8.61 9.29 0.09
CA LEU A 30 8.99 8.52 -1.08
C LEU A 30 8.06 7.30 -1.17
N SER A 31 7.53 7.01 -2.37
CA SER A 31 6.66 5.87 -2.58
C SER A 31 7.34 4.77 -3.38
N ILE A 32 7.11 3.52 -2.97
CA ILE A 32 7.57 2.31 -3.66
C ILE A 32 6.37 1.56 -4.20
N SER A 33 6.40 1.25 -5.49
CA SER A 33 5.36 0.46 -6.17
C SER A 33 5.64 -1.04 -6.07
N ASP A 34 4.64 -1.86 -6.36
CA ASP A 34 4.68 -3.30 -6.09
C ASP A 34 4.16 -4.13 -7.27
N HIS A 35 5.02 -5.02 -7.74
CA HIS A 35 4.70 -6.22 -8.50
C HIS A 35 5.63 -7.35 -8.06
N VAL A 36 5.13 -8.58 -8.00
CA VAL A 36 5.95 -9.74 -7.61
C VAL A 36 6.73 -10.26 -8.80
N VAL A 37 6.08 -10.34 -9.94
CA VAL A 37 6.65 -10.83 -11.20
C VAL A 37 6.11 -10.02 -12.38
N ASN A 38 6.88 -10.01 -13.47
CA ASN A 38 6.45 -9.44 -14.73
C ASN A 38 6.37 -10.54 -15.78
N LEU A 39 5.14 -10.98 -16.12
CA LEU A 39 4.94 -12.00 -17.13
C LEU A 39 5.16 -11.41 -18.53
N GLU A 40 5.76 -12.19 -19.44
CA GLU A 40 5.94 -11.80 -20.84
C GLU A 40 4.61 -11.50 -21.52
N THR A 41 3.62 -12.40 -21.34
CA THR A 41 2.28 -12.28 -21.90
C THR A 41 1.26 -12.25 -20.77
N LEU A 42 0.35 -11.29 -20.80
CA LEU A 42 -0.78 -11.17 -19.88
C LEU A 42 -2.08 -11.54 -20.59
N LYS A 43 -2.95 -12.28 -19.89
CA LYS A 43 -4.35 -12.48 -20.28
C LYS A 43 -5.22 -11.33 -19.78
N THR A 44 -4.84 -10.76 -18.63
CA THR A 44 -5.56 -9.65 -18.01
C THR A 44 -5.07 -8.32 -18.58
N PRO A 45 -5.90 -7.53 -19.29
CA PRO A 45 -5.49 -6.21 -19.78
C PRO A 45 -5.22 -5.25 -18.61
N TYR A 46 -4.27 -4.35 -18.80
CA TYR A 46 -3.97 -3.31 -17.81
C TYR A 46 -5.13 -2.29 -17.73
N PRO A 47 -5.76 -2.09 -16.56
CA PRO A 47 -7.01 -1.35 -16.47
C PRO A 47 -6.87 0.19 -16.52
N TYR A 48 -5.64 0.72 -16.52
CA TYR A 48 -5.36 2.15 -16.41
C TYR A 48 -4.85 2.77 -17.71
N THR A 49 -4.92 2.03 -18.83
CA THR A 49 -4.63 2.51 -20.18
C THR A 49 -5.80 2.15 -21.11
N ALA A 50 -6.03 2.97 -22.12
CA ALA A 50 -7.15 2.76 -23.04
C ALA A 50 -6.97 1.52 -23.95
N ASP A 51 -5.72 1.16 -24.23
CA ASP A 51 -5.32 0.01 -25.04
C ASP A 51 -5.11 -1.28 -24.24
N GLY A 52 -5.13 -1.21 -22.92
CA GLY A 52 -4.88 -2.33 -22.03
C GLY A 52 -3.41 -2.72 -21.90
N GLU A 53 -2.50 -1.93 -22.48
CA GLU A 53 -1.06 -2.17 -22.43
C GLU A 53 -0.42 -1.59 -21.16
N ARG A 54 0.59 -2.27 -20.65
CA ARG A 54 1.32 -1.83 -19.46
C ARG A 54 2.09 -0.54 -19.73
N ARG A 55 2.19 0.30 -18.72
CA ARG A 55 2.98 1.55 -18.75
C ARG A 55 4.49 1.35 -18.62
N TRP A 56 4.94 0.13 -18.34
CA TRP A 56 6.35 -0.21 -18.13
C TRP A 56 6.82 -1.27 -19.13
N ASN A 57 8.11 -1.31 -19.33
CA ASN A 57 8.76 -2.23 -20.26
C ASN A 57 9.09 -3.58 -19.58
N ALA A 58 9.40 -4.59 -20.40
CA ALA A 58 10.05 -5.79 -19.89
C ALA A 58 11.38 -5.41 -19.22
N PHE A 59 11.66 -6.08 -18.09
CA PHE A 59 12.87 -5.87 -17.27
C PHE A 59 12.97 -4.54 -16.52
N ASP A 60 11.95 -3.67 -16.56
CA ASP A 60 11.90 -2.54 -15.64
C ASP A 60 11.89 -3.07 -14.19
N PRO A 61 12.72 -2.50 -13.29
CA PRO A 61 12.93 -3.08 -11.98
C PRO A 61 11.72 -2.85 -11.05
N TRP A 62 11.36 -3.90 -10.30
CA TRP A 62 10.39 -3.86 -9.22
C TRP A 62 11.05 -4.43 -7.97
N VAL A 63 11.38 -3.57 -7.02
CA VAL A 63 11.94 -3.99 -5.73
C VAL A 63 10.82 -4.39 -4.78
N ASP A 64 11.10 -5.29 -3.84
CA ASP A 64 10.16 -5.53 -2.74
C ASP A 64 10.00 -4.25 -1.91
N PRO A 65 8.77 -3.72 -1.76
CA PRO A 65 8.55 -2.43 -1.13
C PRO A 65 9.01 -2.37 0.33
N MET A 66 8.76 -3.42 1.11
CA MET A 66 9.08 -3.38 2.55
C MET A 66 10.58 -3.54 2.80
N VAL A 67 11.28 -4.33 1.98
CA VAL A 67 12.74 -4.43 2.03
C VAL A 67 13.38 -3.10 1.64
N ALA A 68 12.92 -2.47 0.56
CA ALA A 68 13.41 -1.16 0.13
C ALA A 68 13.14 -0.08 1.20
N ILE A 69 11.93 0.00 1.74
CA ILE A 69 11.57 0.96 2.79
C ILE A 69 12.43 0.76 4.04
N GLY A 70 12.66 -0.48 4.47
CA GLY A 70 13.55 -0.76 5.62
C GLY A 70 14.98 -0.28 5.38
N ALA A 71 15.55 -0.53 4.19
CA ALA A 71 16.89 -0.11 3.83
C ALA A 71 17.01 1.43 3.73
N LEU A 72 16.07 2.08 3.03
CA LEU A 72 16.06 3.53 2.83
C LEU A 72 15.75 4.28 4.13
N GLY A 73 14.88 3.73 4.96
CA GLY A 73 14.55 4.30 6.25
C GLY A 73 15.71 4.33 7.23
N ALA A 74 16.62 3.35 7.15
CA ALA A 74 17.82 3.29 8.00
C ALA A 74 18.87 4.36 7.64
N ILE A 75 18.78 4.99 6.48
CA ILE A 75 19.74 6.00 5.99
C ILE A 75 19.13 7.40 5.87
N THR A 76 17.91 7.60 6.37
CA THR A 76 17.16 8.86 6.36
C THR A 76 16.61 9.16 7.75
N GLU A 77 16.34 10.43 8.06
CA GLU A 77 15.91 10.85 9.40
C GLU A 77 14.45 11.32 9.46
N ARG A 78 13.96 12.00 8.42
CA ARG A 78 12.65 12.65 8.40
C ARG A 78 11.74 12.14 7.29
N LEU A 79 12.33 11.71 6.17
CA LEU A 79 11.60 11.23 5.00
C LEU A 79 10.66 10.09 5.39
N ARG A 80 9.38 10.24 5.06
CA ARG A 80 8.38 9.19 5.23
C ARG A 80 8.38 8.27 4.02
N PHE A 81 7.75 7.12 4.17
CA PHE A 81 7.64 6.12 3.11
C PHE A 81 6.22 5.60 3.03
N PHE A 82 5.76 5.31 1.83
CA PHE A 82 4.51 4.58 1.62
C PHE A 82 4.60 3.68 0.40
N THR A 83 3.78 2.64 0.38
CA THR A 83 3.64 1.79 -0.81
C THR A 83 2.59 2.34 -1.76
N ASN A 84 2.87 2.36 -3.07
CA ASN A 84 1.98 2.92 -4.08
C ASN A 84 1.77 1.94 -5.26
N VAL A 85 1.00 0.92 -5.08
CA VAL A 85 0.37 0.40 -3.87
C VAL A 85 0.86 -1.03 -3.60
N TYR A 86 0.88 -1.48 -2.36
CA TYR A 86 1.14 -2.88 -2.01
C TYR A 86 -0.09 -3.73 -2.38
N VAL A 87 0.09 -4.74 -3.23
CA VAL A 87 -1.02 -5.62 -3.63
C VAL A 87 -1.31 -6.61 -2.51
N LEU A 88 -2.10 -6.15 -1.54
CA LEU A 88 -2.30 -6.81 -0.27
C LEU A 88 -2.79 -8.27 -0.38
N PRO A 89 -3.84 -8.60 -1.18
CA PRO A 89 -4.38 -9.96 -1.21
C PRO A 89 -3.50 -10.99 -1.98
N MET A 90 -2.34 -10.58 -2.49
CA MET A 90 -1.34 -11.49 -3.03
C MET A 90 -0.44 -12.11 -1.95
N ARG A 91 -0.54 -11.68 -0.70
CA ARG A 91 0.37 -12.06 0.39
C ARG A 91 -0.34 -12.75 1.54
N ASP A 92 0.45 -13.46 2.31
CA ASP A 92 0.05 -14.00 3.60
C ASP A 92 -0.02 -12.88 4.66
N PRO A 93 -1.11 -12.79 5.46
CA PRO A 93 -1.31 -11.70 6.42
C PRO A 93 -0.25 -11.63 7.51
N PHE A 94 0.24 -12.76 8.00
CA PHE A 94 1.24 -12.78 9.07
C PHE A 94 2.59 -12.29 8.57
N THR A 95 2.95 -12.69 7.35
CA THR A 95 4.17 -12.18 6.69
C THR A 95 4.06 -10.68 6.47
N VAL A 96 2.92 -10.17 5.99
CA VAL A 96 2.70 -8.71 5.83
C VAL A 96 2.78 -8.00 7.17
N ALA A 97 2.06 -8.50 8.19
CA ALA A 97 2.09 -7.89 9.53
C ALA A 97 3.52 -7.78 10.07
N LYS A 98 4.31 -8.85 9.92
CA LYS A 98 5.70 -8.90 10.39
C LYS A 98 6.62 -7.97 9.62
N THR A 99 6.54 -7.96 8.28
CA THR A 99 7.43 -7.14 7.45
C THR A 99 7.12 -5.64 7.59
N VAL A 100 5.85 -5.26 7.65
CA VAL A 100 5.44 -3.87 7.87
C VAL A 100 5.84 -3.39 9.27
N ALA A 101 5.62 -4.20 10.32
CA ALA A 101 6.07 -3.86 11.67
C ALA A 101 7.58 -3.67 11.72
N THR A 102 8.35 -4.55 11.08
CA THR A 102 9.81 -4.46 11.01
C THR A 102 10.27 -3.21 10.26
N ALA A 103 9.69 -2.93 9.09
CA ALA A 103 9.98 -1.71 8.34
C ALA A 103 9.61 -0.45 9.15
N SER A 104 8.50 -0.48 9.88
CA SER A 104 8.09 0.61 10.77
C SER A 104 9.11 0.85 11.90
N ILE A 105 9.67 -0.21 12.48
CA ILE A 105 10.73 -0.09 13.51
C ILE A 105 11.98 0.56 12.92
N PHE A 106 12.48 0.08 11.79
CA PHE A 106 13.70 0.62 11.18
C PHE A 106 13.54 2.04 10.63
N THR A 107 12.33 2.43 10.31
CA THR A 107 12.03 3.81 9.91
C THR A 107 11.66 4.72 11.09
N GLY A 108 11.57 4.21 12.32
CA GLY A 108 11.07 4.99 13.46
C GLY A 108 9.62 5.45 13.31
N GLY A 109 8.75 4.60 12.75
CA GLY A 109 7.32 4.91 12.56
C GLY A 109 7.01 5.77 11.33
N ARG A 110 7.94 5.90 10.37
CA ARG A 110 7.77 6.74 9.17
C ARG A 110 7.17 5.99 7.96
N VAL A 111 6.54 4.85 8.18
CA VAL A 111 5.87 4.02 7.15
C VAL A 111 4.37 4.24 7.18
N SER A 112 3.76 4.32 5.99
CA SER A 112 2.32 4.14 5.75
C SER A 112 2.12 2.98 4.77
N LEU A 113 1.16 2.10 5.03
CA LEU A 113 0.84 0.98 4.14
C LEU A 113 -0.24 1.41 3.14
N GLY A 114 0.20 1.76 1.93
CA GLY A 114 -0.70 2.02 0.81
C GLY A 114 -1.08 0.69 0.14
N VAL A 115 -2.35 0.33 0.13
CA VAL A 115 -2.82 -0.98 -0.34
C VAL A 115 -3.65 -0.88 -1.61
N GLY A 116 -3.47 -1.85 -2.49
CA GLY A 116 -4.30 -2.11 -3.65
C GLY A 116 -4.85 -3.54 -3.62
N MET A 117 -5.97 -3.75 -4.33
CA MET A 117 -6.57 -5.08 -4.39
C MET A 117 -5.99 -5.95 -5.52
N GLY A 118 -5.14 -5.37 -6.36
CA GLY A 118 -4.55 -6.04 -7.51
C GLY A 118 -5.52 -6.15 -8.69
N TRP A 119 -4.96 -6.03 -9.88
CA TRP A 119 -5.70 -6.12 -11.14
C TRP A 119 -5.29 -7.34 -11.96
N CYS A 120 -4.04 -7.80 -11.85
CA CYS A 120 -3.43 -8.83 -12.67
C CYS A 120 -3.77 -10.23 -12.14
N GLU A 121 -4.83 -10.85 -12.68
CA GLU A 121 -5.23 -12.21 -12.32
C GLU A 121 -4.10 -13.22 -12.58
N ASP A 122 -3.31 -12.99 -13.64
CA ASP A 122 -2.17 -13.84 -14.02
C ASP A 122 -1.11 -13.94 -12.89
N GLU A 123 -0.83 -12.84 -12.18
CA GLU A 123 0.07 -12.87 -11.01
C GLU A 123 -0.53 -13.66 -9.86
N PHE A 124 -1.85 -13.48 -9.60
CA PHE A 124 -2.54 -14.22 -8.54
C PHE A 124 -2.50 -15.73 -8.80
N ASP A 125 -2.75 -16.15 -10.04
CA ASP A 125 -2.70 -17.56 -10.44
C ASP A 125 -1.31 -18.15 -10.21
N LEU A 126 -0.26 -17.42 -10.62
CA LEU A 126 1.12 -17.88 -10.51
C LEU A 126 1.56 -18.08 -9.05
N ILE A 127 1.16 -17.19 -8.15
CA ILE A 127 1.52 -17.28 -6.72
C ILE A 127 0.51 -18.09 -5.90
N GLY A 128 -0.50 -18.68 -6.54
CA GLY A 128 -1.49 -19.55 -5.90
C GLY A 128 -2.47 -18.82 -4.99
N GLN A 129 -2.73 -17.52 -5.24
CA GLN A 129 -3.68 -16.74 -4.45
C GLN A 129 -5.01 -16.58 -5.19
N PRO A 130 -6.17 -16.75 -4.51
CA PRO A 130 -7.48 -16.60 -5.15
C PRO A 130 -7.72 -15.14 -5.61
N PHE A 131 -7.95 -14.95 -6.91
CA PHE A 131 -8.31 -13.63 -7.45
C PHE A 131 -9.75 -13.21 -7.12
N ARG A 132 -10.68 -14.18 -7.16
CA ARG A 132 -12.09 -13.91 -6.81
C ARG A 132 -12.21 -13.56 -5.32
N ARG A 133 -13.11 -12.61 -5.03
CA ARG A 133 -13.35 -12.10 -3.66
C ARG A 133 -12.13 -11.46 -2.99
N ARG A 134 -11.06 -11.16 -3.75
CA ARG A 134 -9.84 -10.52 -3.21
C ARG A 134 -10.10 -9.23 -2.44
N GLY A 135 -11.12 -8.45 -2.84
CA GLY A 135 -11.52 -7.24 -2.11
C GLY A 135 -12.05 -7.52 -0.71
N ALA A 136 -12.97 -8.48 -0.56
CA ALA A 136 -13.49 -8.88 0.75
C ALA A 136 -12.41 -9.52 1.63
N ARG A 137 -11.57 -10.39 1.01
CA ARG A 137 -10.43 -10.98 1.73
C ARG A 137 -9.43 -9.93 2.21
N ALA A 138 -9.18 -8.90 1.41
CA ALA A 138 -8.29 -7.81 1.81
C ALA A 138 -8.90 -6.92 2.91
N ASP A 139 -10.22 -6.70 2.89
CA ASP A 139 -10.89 -5.98 3.97
C ASP A 139 -10.68 -6.70 5.31
N GLU A 140 -10.95 -8.01 5.37
CA GLU A 140 -10.70 -8.81 6.58
C GLU A 140 -9.19 -8.90 6.93
N MET A 141 -8.32 -8.95 5.92
CA MET A 141 -6.89 -8.93 6.15
C MET A 141 -6.42 -7.63 6.82
N LEU A 142 -6.99 -6.47 6.46
CA LEU A 142 -6.69 -5.19 7.12
C LEU A 142 -7.13 -5.20 8.59
N ASP A 143 -8.29 -5.78 8.90
CA ASP A 143 -8.75 -5.94 10.28
C ASP A 143 -7.82 -6.87 11.08
N LEU A 144 -7.38 -7.97 10.46
CA LEU A 144 -6.40 -8.88 11.06
C LEU A 144 -5.05 -8.21 11.30
N LEU A 145 -4.54 -7.41 10.34
CA LEU A 145 -3.30 -6.64 10.52
C LEU A 145 -3.41 -5.68 11.70
N ALA A 146 -4.53 -4.94 11.79
CA ALA A 146 -4.79 -4.04 12.91
C ALA A 146 -4.80 -4.78 14.25
N THR A 147 -5.36 -6.00 14.28
CA THR A 147 -5.36 -6.86 15.47
C THR A 147 -3.95 -7.31 15.84
N LEU A 148 -3.18 -7.81 14.89
CA LEU A 148 -1.80 -8.29 15.11
C LEU A 148 -0.86 -7.18 15.60
N TRP A 149 -1.07 -5.94 15.16
CA TRP A 149 -0.23 -4.79 15.54
C TRP A 149 -0.56 -4.20 16.92
N GLN A 150 -1.62 -4.66 17.59
CA GLN A 150 -1.91 -4.23 18.97
C GLN A 150 -0.86 -4.71 19.97
N GLY A 151 -0.15 -5.80 19.64
CA GLY A 151 0.76 -6.46 20.55
C GLY A 151 0.04 -7.28 21.64
N GLY A 152 0.79 -8.08 22.39
CA GLY A 152 0.22 -8.99 23.37
C GLY A 152 -0.49 -10.19 22.73
N TRP A 153 -1.35 -10.85 23.50
CA TRP A 153 -2.11 -12.01 23.02
C TRP A 153 -3.36 -11.55 22.28
N VAL A 154 -3.48 -11.96 21.02
CA VAL A 154 -4.60 -11.62 20.12
C VAL A 154 -5.19 -12.89 19.50
N GLU A 155 -6.44 -12.82 19.06
CA GLU A 155 -7.14 -13.80 18.26
C GLU A 155 -8.01 -13.12 17.22
N HIS A 156 -8.36 -13.79 16.13
CA HIS A 156 -9.22 -13.27 15.08
C HIS A 156 -10.07 -14.40 14.50
N HIS A 157 -11.37 -14.17 14.39
CA HIS A 157 -12.33 -15.13 13.82
C HIS A 157 -13.13 -14.44 12.72
N GLY A 158 -12.80 -14.73 11.46
CA GLY A 158 -13.40 -14.14 10.28
C GLY A 158 -13.81 -15.17 9.23
N GLU A 159 -14.22 -14.69 8.08
CA GLU A 159 -14.64 -15.56 6.97
C GLU A 159 -13.43 -16.18 6.23
N PHE A 160 -12.34 -15.41 6.10
CA PHE A 160 -11.14 -15.80 5.36
C PHE A 160 -10.01 -16.24 6.28
N TYR A 161 -9.97 -15.73 7.50
CA TYR A 161 -8.91 -15.98 8.47
C TYR A 161 -9.50 -16.38 9.81
N ASP A 162 -9.17 -17.58 10.24
CA ASP A 162 -9.48 -18.08 11.58
C ASP A 162 -8.17 -18.30 12.33
N VAL A 163 -7.87 -17.41 13.29
CA VAL A 163 -6.57 -17.30 13.92
C VAL A 163 -6.73 -17.57 15.41
N PRO A 164 -6.14 -18.67 15.92
CA PRO A 164 -6.17 -18.98 17.33
C PRO A 164 -5.38 -17.94 18.12
N ARG A 165 -5.55 -17.93 19.42
CA ARG A 165 -4.84 -17.02 20.31
C ARG A 165 -3.33 -17.13 20.14
N LEU A 166 -2.71 -16.07 19.67
CA LEU A 166 -1.27 -15.98 19.41
C LEU A 166 -0.73 -14.59 19.77
N GLU A 167 0.57 -14.42 19.76
CA GLU A 167 1.23 -13.13 19.85
C GLU A 167 2.14 -12.90 18.63
N MET A 168 2.29 -11.65 18.23
CA MET A 168 3.23 -11.24 17.19
C MET A 168 4.13 -10.10 17.70
N THR A 169 5.35 -10.42 17.99
CA THR A 169 6.37 -9.51 18.54
C THR A 169 7.54 -9.32 17.56
N PRO A 170 8.10 -8.09 17.43
CA PRO A 170 7.63 -6.84 18.00
C PRO A 170 6.48 -6.21 17.19
N PRO A 171 5.55 -5.50 17.81
CA PRO A 171 4.57 -4.67 17.10
C PRO A 171 5.24 -3.42 16.54
N PRO A 172 4.59 -2.68 15.60
CA PRO A 172 5.09 -1.40 15.13
C PRO A 172 5.17 -0.40 16.30
N PRO A 173 6.15 0.54 16.31
CA PRO A 173 6.36 1.50 17.40
C PRO A 173 5.27 2.58 17.48
N ALA A 174 4.47 2.74 16.44
CA ALA A 174 3.34 3.65 16.33
C ALA A 174 2.29 3.03 15.38
N PRO A 175 1.02 3.49 15.42
CA PRO A 175 0.02 3.07 14.44
C PRO A 175 0.52 3.26 13.01
N VAL A 176 0.35 2.23 12.17
CA VAL A 176 0.71 2.28 10.75
C VAL A 176 -0.50 2.80 9.98
N PRO A 177 -0.43 4.00 9.37
CA PRO A 177 -1.54 4.52 8.58
C PRO A 177 -1.81 3.63 7.36
N ILE A 178 -3.09 3.37 7.08
CA ILE A 178 -3.55 2.62 5.93
C ILE A 178 -4.06 3.58 4.86
N LEU A 179 -3.44 3.56 3.69
CA LEU A 179 -3.86 4.33 2.52
C LEU A 179 -4.42 3.35 1.49
N VAL A 180 -5.53 3.68 0.87
CA VAL A 180 -6.17 2.76 -0.09
C VAL A 180 -6.09 3.32 -1.50
N GLY A 181 -5.51 2.54 -2.40
CA GLY A 181 -5.42 2.88 -3.82
C GLY A 181 -6.63 2.43 -4.63
N GLY A 182 -6.90 3.17 -5.72
CA GLY A 182 -7.88 2.83 -6.74
C GLY A 182 -9.02 3.82 -6.88
N MET A 183 -9.65 3.77 -8.06
CA MET A 183 -10.61 4.77 -8.54
C MET A 183 -12.07 4.26 -8.52
N SER A 184 -12.29 2.98 -8.27
CA SER A 184 -13.63 2.41 -8.26
C SER A 184 -14.41 2.83 -7.01
N ASP A 185 -15.73 2.82 -7.10
CA ASP A 185 -16.61 3.07 -5.95
C ASP A 185 -16.31 2.17 -4.75
N ALA A 186 -15.91 0.91 -5.00
CA ALA A 186 -15.50 -0.01 -3.94
C ALA A 186 -14.20 0.44 -3.26
N ALA A 187 -13.24 0.95 -4.04
CA ALA A 187 -11.98 1.48 -3.52
C ALA A 187 -12.21 2.76 -2.70
N LEU A 188 -13.04 3.69 -3.20
CA LEU A 188 -13.36 4.94 -2.47
C LEU A 188 -14.11 4.64 -1.14
N ARG A 189 -15.09 3.72 -1.15
CA ARG A 189 -15.76 3.30 0.09
C ARG A 189 -14.80 2.63 1.08
N ARG A 190 -13.81 1.89 0.58
CA ARG A 190 -12.75 1.32 1.44
C ARG A 190 -11.86 2.42 2.00
N ALA A 191 -11.37 3.32 1.16
CA ALA A 191 -10.52 4.44 1.57
C ALA A 191 -11.18 5.30 2.65
N ALA A 192 -12.47 5.56 2.54
CA ALA A 192 -13.24 6.35 3.51
C ALA A 192 -13.24 5.76 4.94
N ARG A 193 -12.95 4.46 5.10
CA ARG A 193 -12.85 3.77 6.40
C ARG A 193 -11.44 3.79 6.99
N HIS A 194 -10.43 4.20 6.20
CA HIS A 194 -9.01 4.20 6.58
C HIS A 194 -8.42 5.62 6.63
N ASP A 195 -7.12 5.75 6.53
CA ASP A 195 -6.39 6.98 6.85
C ASP A 195 -6.03 7.81 5.61
N GLY A 196 -6.28 7.30 4.40
CA GLY A 196 -6.04 8.04 3.17
C GLY A 196 -6.42 7.29 1.90
N TRP A 197 -6.33 8.03 0.81
CA TRP A 197 -6.59 7.56 -0.55
C TRP A 197 -5.43 7.89 -1.48
N ILE A 198 -5.10 6.96 -2.37
CA ILE A 198 -4.08 7.12 -3.41
C ILE A 198 -4.77 6.98 -4.77
N SER A 199 -4.65 8.01 -5.62
CA SER A 199 -5.13 7.96 -6.99
C SER A 199 -4.15 7.25 -7.93
N ASP A 200 -4.60 6.94 -9.13
CA ASP A 200 -3.75 6.81 -10.31
C ASP A 200 -3.50 8.20 -10.93
N LEU A 201 -2.87 8.26 -12.09
CA LEU A 201 -2.69 9.51 -12.85
C LEU A 201 -4.06 10.07 -13.26
N ILE A 202 -4.44 11.19 -12.69
CA ILE A 202 -5.72 11.86 -12.92
C ILE A 202 -5.51 13.37 -13.06
N SER A 203 -6.47 14.03 -13.68
CA SER A 203 -6.51 15.50 -13.74
C SER A 203 -6.87 16.11 -12.38
N THR A 204 -6.55 17.37 -12.19
CA THR A 204 -6.93 18.12 -10.98
C THR A 204 -8.45 18.21 -10.79
N ALA A 205 -9.23 18.21 -11.86
CA ALA A 205 -10.69 18.21 -11.81
C ALA A 205 -11.25 16.86 -11.30
N GLU A 206 -10.68 15.75 -11.78
CA GLU A 206 -11.02 14.41 -11.29
C GLU A 206 -10.61 14.25 -9.83
N ALA A 207 -9.42 14.73 -9.46
CA ALA A 207 -8.97 14.70 -8.07
C ALA A 207 -9.94 15.45 -7.15
N ALA A 208 -10.39 16.64 -7.53
CA ALA A 208 -11.38 17.41 -6.77
C ALA A 208 -12.72 16.65 -6.64
N THR A 209 -13.18 15.99 -7.71
CA THR A 209 -14.41 15.19 -7.71
C THR A 209 -14.31 14.00 -6.75
N HIS A 210 -13.19 13.27 -6.79
CA HIS A 210 -12.96 12.15 -5.88
C HIS A 210 -12.78 12.60 -4.43
N ALA A 211 -12.10 13.71 -4.18
CA ALA A 211 -11.96 14.27 -2.84
C ALA A 211 -13.32 14.61 -2.23
N ALA A 212 -14.20 15.32 -2.97
CA ALA A 212 -15.57 15.61 -2.51
C ALA A 212 -16.40 14.35 -2.26
N ARG A 213 -16.23 13.32 -3.09
CA ARG A 213 -16.88 12.02 -2.89
C ARG A 213 -16.38 11.31 -1.62
N LEU A 214 -15.07 11.36 -1.37
CA LEU A 214 -14.46 10.78 -0.16
C LEU A 214 -14.93 11.51 1.10
N ASP A 215 -15.02 12.84 1.07
CA ASP A 215 -15.54 13.62 2.20
C ASP A 215 -16.97 13.18 2.57
N ALA A 216 -17.86 13.01 1.58
CA ALA A 216 -19.20 12.51 1.79
C ALA A 216 -19.22 11.09 2.40
N LEU A 217 -18.43 10.17 1.81
CA LEU A 217 -18.36 8.78 2.30
C LEU A 217 -17.78 8.69 3.72
N ARG A 218 -16.83 9.54 4.07
CA ARG A 218 -16.26 9.62 5.42
C ARG A 218 -17.27 10.14 6.43
N ALA A 219 -18.03 11.19 6.04
CA ALA A 219 -19.11 11.71 6.87
C ALA A 219 -20.18 10.65 7.13
N ASP A 220 -20.60 9.91 6.10
CA ASP A 220 -21.56 8.80 6.21
C ASP A 220 -21.03 7.67 7.12
N ALA A 221 -19.72 7.43 7.11
CA ALA A 221 -19.04 6.44 7.96
C ALA A 221 -18.73 6.97 9.37
N GLY A 222 -19.10 8.20 9.70
CA GLY A 222 -18.79 8.83 10.99
C GLY A 222 -17.29 9.05 11.24
N ARG A 223 -16.48 9.07 10.18
CA ARG A 223 -15.01 9.24 10.28
C ARG A 223 -14.67 10.72 10.30
N THR A 224 -14.00 11.14 11.37
CA THR A 224 -13.45 12.49 11.55
C THR A 224 -11.93 12.40 11.69
N GLY A 225 -11.24 13.54 11.58
CA GLY A 225 -9.78 13.61 11.70
C GLY A 225 -9.07 13.64 10.34
N ASP A 226 -7.74 13.58 10.42
CA ASP A 226 -6.86 13.70 9.26
C ASP A 226 -7.10 12.58 8.24
N PHE A 227 -6.97 12.95 6.97
CA PHE A 227 -7.12 12.03 5.84
C PHE A 227 -6.18 12.46 4.72
N ASP A 228 -5.30 11.56 4.31
CA ASP A 228 -4.36 11.84 3.24
C ASP A 228 -4.99 11.61 1.87
N VAL A 229 -4.92 12.62 1.00
CA VAL A 229 -5.27 12.51 -0.42
C VAL A 229 -3.98 12.65 -1.23
N ILE A 230 -3.59 11.57 -1.90
CA ILE A 230 -2.36 11.47 -2.69
C ILE A 230 -2.76 11.36 -4.18
N VAL A 231 -2.31 12.31 -4.98
CA VAL A 231 -2.60 12.41 -6.41
C VAL A 231 -1.31 12.65 -7.21
#